data_782e1691c18bb4994e20d18ce33d0fd9
#
_entry.id   782e1691c18bb4994e20d18ce33d0fd9
#
_cell.length_a   1.000
_cell.length_b   1.000
_cell.length_c   1.000
_cell.angle_alpha   90.00
_cell.angle_beta   90.00
_cell.angle_gamma   90.00
#
_symmetry.space_group_name_H-M   'P 1'
#
loop_
_entity.id
_entity.type
_entity.pdbx_description
1 polymer ?
#
loop_
_entity_poly.entity_id
_entity_poly.type
_entity_poly.pdbx_seq_one_letter_code
_entity_poly.pdbx_strand_id
1 'polypeptide(L)'
;QQLAEEGLVSARSLHVDKENGMVSFAYSCGALGGVLVEDPDEENTPFAPSELPAVDLHEMSNAPQGDLGSAMIYYAFDNTVNSSRYPYYSYMKGFWTAMGLHTRIDTTVTVSDLKRMNDYGLCILSAHGSYYTYTSGFLFKQTRTEPVILLTEESDFYKDLYYGIDLLTPRVIKINGLYCITPSFFQAAYRGGQLKDTVVLSETCEFLGVSGSLDTSMADALLAGGAK
;
A
#
# COMPACT_ATOMS: atom_id res chain seq x y z
N GLN A 1 -19.96 -14.02 -5.02
CA GLN A 1 -20.49 -15.40 -5.08
C GLN A 1 -19.43 -16.32 -5.69
N GLN A 2 -18.91 -15.99 -6.88
CA GLN A 2 -17.90 -16.78 -7.58
C GLN A 2 -16.64 -17.06 -6.73
N LEU A 3 -16.08 -16.08 -6.04
CA LEU A 3 -14.90 -16.25 -5.17
C LEU A 3 -15.15 -17.23 -4.01
N ALA A 4 -16.39 -17.31 -3.52
CA ALA A 4 -16.76 -18.28 -2.49
C ALA A 4 -16.91 -19.71 -3.06
N GLU A 5 -17.39 -19.83 -4.28
CA GLU A 5 -17.49 -21.12 -5.00
C GLU A 5 -16.11 -21.67 -5.38
N GLU A 6 -15.16 -20.78 -5.68
CA GLU A 6 -13.76 -21.11 -5.94
C GLU A 6 -12.94 -21.39 -4.64
N GLY A 7 -13.56 -21.25 -3.47
CA GLY A 7 -12.91 -21.52 -2.17
C GLY A 7 -11.89 -20.45 -1.74
N LEU A 8 -11.81 -19.32 -2.44
CA LEU A 8 -10.90 -18.22 -2.12
C LEU A 8 -11.40 -17.36 -0.96
N VAL A 9 -12.72 -17.31 -0.77
CA VAL A 9 -13.40 -16.56 0.28
C VAL A 9 -14.29 -17.48 1.08
N SER A 10 -14.31 -17.31 2.41
CA SER A 10 -15.24 -18.02 3.28
C SER A 10 -16.66 -17.52 3.04
N ALA A 11 -17.53 -18.33 2.48
CA ALA A 11 -18.93 -17.99 2.24
C ALA A 11 -19.68 -17.54 3.52
N ARG A 12 -19.23 -18.03 4.69
CA ARG A 12 -19.82 -17.68 6.01
C ARG A 12 -19.42 -16.30 6.50
N SER A 13 -18.35 -15.74 5.96
CA SER A 13 -17.83 -14.42 6.33
C SER A 13 -18.37 -13.29 5.45
N LEU A 14 -19.11 -13.63 4.38
CA LEU A 14 -19.65 -12.63 3.48
C LEU A 14 -20.72 -11.81 4.20
N HIS A 15 -20.47 -10.54 4.36
CA HIS A 15 -21.41 -9.56 4.90
C HIS A 15 -21.66 -8.48 3.86
N VAL A 16 -22.94 -8.21 3.55
CA VAL A 16 -23.35 -7.18 2.60
C VAL A 16 -24.13 -6.13 3.35
N ASP A 17 -23.52 -4.97 3.48
CA ASP A 17 -24.16 -3.77 4.02
C ASP A 17 -24.63 -2.91 2.84
N LYS A 18 -25.95 -3.01 2.57
CA LYS A 18 -26.54 -2.28 1.45
C LYS A 18 -26.75 -0.79 1.75
N GLU A 19 -26.84 -0.43 3.03
CA GLU A 19 -27.05 0.96 3.44
C GLU A 19 -25.78 1.79 3.25
N ASN A 20 -24.62 1.16 3.47
CA ASN A 20 -23.32 1.82 3.31
C ASN A 20 -22.59 1.38 2.03
N GLY A 21 -23.24 0.66 1.13
CA GLY A 21 -22.62 0.19 -0.12
C GLY A 21 -21.37 -0.70 0.10
N MET A 22 -21.30 -1.40 1.22
CA MET A 22 -20.11 -2.15 1.61
C MET A 22 -20.34 -3.66 1.53
N VAL A 23 -19.37 -4.38 0.99
CA VAL A 23 -19.28 -5.83 1.07
C VAL A 23 -17.99 -6.20 1.79
N SER A 24 -18.09 -6.90 2.92
CA SER A 24 -16.93 -7.41 3.64
C SER A 24 -16.91 -8.93 3.69
N PHE A 25 -15.72 -9.50 3.74
CA PHE A 25 -15.51 -10.95 3.75
C PHE A 25 -14.14 -11.31 4.33
N ALA A 26 -13.95 -12.60 4.64
CA ALA A 26 -12.63 -13.13 4.97
C ALA A 26 -12.18 -14.09 3.85
N TYR A 27 -10.94 -13.94 3.43
CA TYR A 27 -10.29 -14.93 2.57
C TYR A 27 -10.09 -16.25 3.30
N SER A 28 -9.93 -17.34 2.57
CA SER A 28 -9.67 -18.67 3.14
C SER A 28 -8.38 -18.74 3.98
N CYS A 29 -7.43 -17.83 3.73
CA CYS A 29 -6.22 -17.65 4.53
C CYS A 29 -6.43 -16.87 5.84
N GLY A 30 -7.65 -16.36 6.10
CA GLY A 30 -7.99 -15.59 7.29
C GLY A 30 -7.83 -14.07 7.14
N ALA A 31 -7.27 -13.57 6.05
CA ALA A 31 -7.21 -12.14 5.79
C ALA A 31 -8.62 -11.56 5.57
N LEU A 32 -8.85 -10.34 6.04
CA LEU A 32 -10.10 -9.62 5.82
C LEU A 32 -10.03 -8.85 4.49
N GLY A 33 -11.13 -8.83 3.77
CA GLY A 33 -11.29 -8.08 2.54
C GLY A 33 -12.62 -7.35 2.51
N GLY A 34 -12.73 -6.32 1.68
CA GLY A 34 -13.96 -5.58 1.50
C GLY A 34 -13.97 -4.82 0.18
N VAL A 35 -15.17 -4.51 -0.28
CA VAL A 35 -15.41 -3.67 -1.46
C VAL A 35 -16.41 -2.60 -1.02
N LEU A 36 -16.05 -1.35 -1.25
CA LEU A 36 -16.99 -0.23 -1.22
C LEU A 36 -17.56 -0.07 -2.63
N VAL A 37 -18.87 -0.08 -2.73
CA VAL A 37 -19.57 0.22 -3.99
C VAL A 37 -20.02 1.68 -3.86
N GLU A 38 -19.26 2.57 -4.48
CA GLU A 38 -19.67 3.97 -4.58
C GLU A 38 -20.89 4.05 -5.49
N ASP A 39 -21.94 4.74 -5.03
CA ASP A 39 -23.05 5.10 -5.92
C ASP A 39 -22.54 6.23 -6.84
N PRO A 40 -22.49 6.02 -8.16
CA PRO A 40 -22.00 7.04 -9.09
C PRO A 40 -22.84 8.31 -9.09
N ASP A 41 -24.05 8.27 -8.55
CA ASP A 41 -24.98 9.41 -8.46
C ASP A 41 -24.96 10.11 -7.08
N GLU A 42 -24.28 9.58 -6.08
CA GLU A 42 -24.02 10.30 -4.83
C GLU A 42 -22.92 11.35 -5.08
N GLU A 43 -23.30 12.62 -5.10
CA GLU A 43 -22.34 13.71 -4.94
C GLU A 43 -21.48 13.41 -3.70
N ASN A 44 -20.17 13.21 -3.93
CA ASN A 44 -19.17 12.92 -2.91
C ASN A 44 -19.31 13.88 -1.71
N THR A 45 -20.20 13.55 -0.79
CA THR A 45 -20.23 14.20 0.52
C THR A 45 -19.01 13.68 1.27
N PRO A 46 -18.09 14.54 1.66
CA PRO A 46 -16.93 14.10 2.42
C PRO A 46 -17.42 13.40 3.69
N PHE A 47 -16.90 12.21 3.94
CA PHE A 47 -17.20 11.42 5.13
C PHE A 47 -17.03 12.30 6.37
N ALA A 48 -18.12 12.56 7.07
CA ALA A 48 -18.07 13.42 8.26
C ALA A 48 -17.42 12.62 9.41
N PRO A 49 -16.40 13.18 10.10
CA PRO A 49 -15.72 12.47 11.21
C PRO A 49 -16.64 12.05 12.36
N SER A 50 -17.81 12.65 12.45
CA SER A 50 -18.83 12.33 13.46
C SER A 50 -19.52 10.97 13.25
N GLU A 51 -19.34 10.34 12.07
CA GLU A 51 -19.95 9.05 11.73
C GLU A 51 -19.01 7.86 11.95
N LEU A 52 -17.74 8.13 12.26
CA LEU A 52 -16.84 7.07 12.70
C LEU A 52 -17.36 6.52 14.04
N PRO A 53 -17.53 5.18 14.16
CA PRO A 53 -17.89 4.59 15.44
C PRO A 53 -16.87 5.06 16.48
N ALA A 54 -17.38 5.49 17.65
CA ALA A 54 -16.51 5.87 18.76
C ALA A 54 -15.64 4.65 19.11
N VAL A 55 -14.40 4.67 18.67
CA VAL A 55 -13.43 3.62 19.03
C VAL A 55 -13.14 3.82 20.51
N ASP A 56 -13.43 2.81 21.32
CA ASP A 56 -13.08 2.84 22.74
C ASP A 56 -11.55 2.72 22.86
N LEU A 57 -10.92 3.88 22.96
CA LEU A 57 -9.46 3.98 23.11
C LEU A 57 -8.95 3.27 24.37
N HIS A 58 -9.84 2.95 25.32
CA HIS A 58 -9.48 2.26 26.55
C HIS A 58 -9.25 0.76 26.31
N GLU A 59 -9.98 0.13 25.39
CA GLU A 59 -9.73 -1.26 25.00
C GLU A 59 -8.44 -1.40 24.17
N MET A 60 -8.10 -0.40 23.36
CA MET A 60 -6.84 -0.39 22.60
C MET A 60 -5.59 -0.18 23.47
N SER A 61 -5.72 0.49 24.63
CA SER A 61 -4.60 0.74 25.54
C SER A 61 -4.06 -0.54 26.22
N ASN A 62 -4.83 -1.63 26.20
CA ASN A 62 -4.45 -2.93 26.76
C ASN A 62 -3.86 -3.91 25.73
N ALA A 63 -3.82 -3.53 24.45
CA ALA A 63 -3.06 -4.29 23.47
C ALA A 63 -1.58 -4.21 23.81
N PRO A 64 -0.77 -5.29 23.65
CA PRO A 64 0.66 -5.23 23.85
C PRO A 64 1.22 -4.15 22.90
N GLN A 65 1.59 -3.03 23.47
CA GLN A 65 2.21 -1.92 22.77
C GLN A 65 3.58 -2.38 22.28
N GLY A 66 3.63 -2.88 21.05
CA GLY A 66 4.85 -2.70 20.28
C GLY A 66 4.99 -1.19 20.12
N ASP A 67 6.15 -0.67 20.45
CA ASP A 67 6.45 0.76 20.30
C ASP A 67 6.39 1.12 18.82
N LEU A 68 5.20 1.42 18.32
CA LEU A 68 5.01 1.88 16.94
C LEU A 68 5.65 3.27 16.73
N GLY A 69 5.93 4.01 17.82
CA GLY A 69 6.66 5.29 17.89
C GLY A 69 6.27 6.32 16.85
N SER A 70 6.27 5.94 15.58
CA SER A 70 6.03 6.83 14.45
C SER A 70 5.27 6.14 13.31
N ALA A 71 4.49 6.94 12.58
CA ALA A 71 3.73 6.49 11.41
C ALA A 71 4.01 7.38 10.20
N MET A 72 4.08 6.75 9.03
CA MET A 72 4.23 7.42 7.73
C MET A 72 3.12 6.97 6.78
N ILE A 73 2.46 7.94 6.18
CA ILE A 73 1.52 7.74 5.08
C ILE A 73 2.22 8.20 3.80
N TYR A 74 2.59 7.27 2.95
CA TYR A 74 3.12 7.52 1.62
C TYR A 74 1.93 7.64 0.67
N TYR A 75 1.58 8.86 0.32
CA TYR A 75 0.42 9.19 -0.52
C TYR A 75 0.88 9.61 -1.91
N ALA A 76 0.96 8.64 -2.82
CA ALA A 76 1.50 8.84 -4.17
C ALA A 76 0.40 9.03 -5.24
N PHE A 77 -0.58 9.89 -4.98
CA PHE A 77 -1.68 10.20 -5.91
C PHE A 77 -1.74 11.68 -6.31
N ASP A 78 -0.66 12.43 -6.14
CA ASP A 78 -0.70 13.88 -6.23
C ASP A 78 -1.29 14.44 -7.55
N ASN A 79 -1.09 13.72 -8.66
CA ASN A 79 -1.56 14.15 -9.97
C ASN A 79 -3.03 13.78 -10.29
N THR A 80 -3.66 12.87 -9.53
CA THR A 80 -4.98 12.34 -9.85
C THR A 80 -5.98 12.53 -8.72
N VAL A 81 -5.52 12.43 -7.47
CA VAL A 81 -6.34 12.52 -6.26
C VAL A 81 -5.58 13.34 -5.23
N ASN A 82 -6.01 14.55 -4.93
CA ASN A 82 -5.32 15.36 -3.94
C ASN A 82 -5.88 15.17 -2.53
N SER A 83 -5.05 15.37 -1.52
CA SER A 83 -5.39 15.18 -0.10
C SER A 83 -6.55 16.04 0.40
N SER A 84 -6.85 17.17 -0.26
CA SER A 84 -7.99 18.01 0.09
C SER A 84 -9.32 17.42 -0.36
N ARG A 85 -9.31 16.63 -1.44
CA ARG A 85 -10.51 15.94 -1.94
C ARG A 85 -10.79 14.64 -1.16
N TYR A 86 -9.73 14.05 -0.58
CA TYR A 86 -9.82 12.82 0.23
C TYR A 86 -9.22 13.09 1.61
N PRO A 87 -9.96 13.76 2.50
CA PRO A 87 -9.41 14.22 3.78
C PRO A 87 -9.18 13.10 4.81
N TYR A 88 -9.57 11.86 4.53
CA TYR A 88 -9.52 10.78 5.52
C TYR A 88 -8.09 10.50 6.03
N TYR A 89 -7.04 10.66 5.22
CA TYR A 89 -5.67 10.55 5.70
C TYR A 89 -5.29 11.63 6.71
N SER A 90 -5.84 12.83 6.55
CA SER A 90 -5.67 13.90 7.52
C SER A 90 -6.36 13.56 8.84
N TYR A 91 -7.52 12.90 8.80
CA TYR A 91 -8.19 12.39 9.99
C TYR A 91 -7.40 11.25 10.65
N MET A 92 -6.92 10.28 9.87
CA MET A 92 -6.06 9.21 10.38
C MET A 92 -4.82 9.77 11.06
N LYS A 93 -4.16 10.75 10.43
CA LYS A 93 -3.01 11.45 11.03
C LYS A 93 -3.40 12.07 12.37
N GLY A 94 -4.52 12.80 12.43
CA GLY A 94 -5.02 13.41 13.66
C GLY A 94 -5.29 12.37 14.75
N PHE A 95 -5.97 11.28 14.40
CA PHE A 95 -6.28 10.19 15.30
C PHE A 95 -5.02 9.51 15.86
N TRP A 96 -4.07 9.14 15.00
CA TRP A 96 -2.82 8.52 15.42
C TRP A 96 -1.95 9.45 16.25
N THR A 97 -1.94 10.76 15.90
CA THR A 97 -1.23 11.76 16.71
C THR A 97 -1.86 11.88 18.11
N ALA A 98 -3.19 11.82 18.22
CA ALA A 98 -3.88 11.81 19.51
C ALA A 98 -3.56 10.54 20.33
N MET A 99 -3.25 9.41 19.66
CA MET A 99 -2.77 8.18 20.28
C MET A 99 -1.28 8.20 20.65
N GLY A 100 -0.57 9.31 20.42
CA GLY A 100 0.83 9.47 20.75
C GLY A 100 1.81 9.06 19.64
N LEU A 101 1.36 8.69 18.44
CA LEU A 101 2.25 8.41 17.32
C LEU A 101 2.69 9.70 16.63
N HIS A 102 3.97 9.78 16.31
CA HIS A 102 4.50 10.85 15.45
C HIS A 102 4.14 10.56 13.99
N THR A 103 3.01 11.10 13.52
CA THR A 103 2.46 10.79 12.19
C THR A 103 2.82 11.85 11.15
N ARG A 104 3.30 11.40 10.00
CA ARG A 104 3.58 12.22 8.82
C ARG A 104 2.81 11.72 7.61
N ILE A 105 2.53 12.64 6.69
CA ILE A 105 2.02 12.33 5.35
C ILE A 105 3.05 12.86 4.37
N ASP A 106 3.47 12.00 3.45
CA ASP A 106 4.34 12.36 2.33
C ASP A 106 3.53 12.27 1.04
N THR A 107 3.41 13.38 0.32
CA THR A 107 2.70 13.48 -0.95
C THR A 107 3.64 13.54 -2.16
N THR A 108 4.95 13.54 -1.93
CA THR A 108 5.99 13.56 -2.96
C THR A 108 6.88 12.33 -2.86
N VAL A 109 6.25 11.17 -2.81
CA VAL A 109 6.90 9.89 -2.52
C VAL A 109 7.95 9.55 -3.56
N THR A 110 9.19 9.39 -3.09
CA THR A 110 10.36 9.07 -3.91
C THR A 110 10.86 7.64 -3.65
N VAL A 111 11.71 7.17 -4.55
CA VAL A 111 12.46 5.90 -4.36
C VAL A 111 13.26 5.92 -3.05
N SER A 112 13.85 7.08 -2.72
CA SER A 112 14.64 7.24 -1.48
C SER A 112 13.79 7.19 -0.22
N ASP A 113 12.55 7.66 -0.26
CA ASP A 113 11.64 7.60 0.88
C ASP A 113 11.25 6.16 1.20
N LEU A 114 10.98 5.36 0.17
CA LEU A 114 10.66 3.95 0.36
C LEU A 114 11.87 3.10 0.81
N LYS A 115 13.10 3.59 0.74
CA LYS A 115 14.28 2.94 1.36
C LYS A 115 14.37 3.17 2.87
N ARG A 116 13.49 4.00 3.44
CA ARG A 116 13.49 4.39 4.85
C ARG A 116 12.20 4.03 5.58
N MET A 117 11.43 3.08 5.05
CA MET A 117 10.19 2.63 5.72
C MET A 117 10.45 2.08 7.12
N ASN A 118 11.65 1.50 7.35
CA ASN A 118 12.09 1.00 8.65
C ASN A 118 12.35 2.08 9.71
N ASP A 119 12.31 3.36 9.36
CA ASP A 119 12.33 4.47 10.33
C ASP A 119 10.97 4.64 11.04
N TYR A 120 9.94 3.90 10.60
CA TYR A 120 8.56 4.02 11.08
C TYR A 120 8.04 2.67 11.56
N GLY A 121 7.28 2.69 12.65
CA GLY A 121 6.59 1.51 13.16
C GLY A 121 5.33 1.16 12.36
N LEU A 122 4.75 2.15 11.67
CA LEU A 122 3.58 1.97 10.81
C LEU A 122 3.76 2.73 9.50
N CYS A 123 3.60 2.04 8.38
CA CYS A 123 3.61 2.62 7.03
C CYS A 123 2.31 2.32 6.31
N ILE A 124 1.70 3.32 5.70
CA ILE A 124 0.66 3.13 4.69
C ILE A 124 1.26 3.47 3.34
N LEU A 125 1.15 2.53 2.40
CA LEU A 125 1.44 2.73 0.98
C LEU A 125 0.12 2.96 0.24
N SER A 126 -0.17 4.20 -0.09
CA SER A 126 -1.33 4.60 -0.86
C SER A 126 -0.85 5.14 -2.21
N ALA A 127 -0.92 4.32 -3.24
CA ALA A 127 -0.31 4.60 -4.53
C ALA A 127 -1.06 3.90 -5.66
N HIS A 128 -0.85 4.37 -6.89
CA HIS A 128 -1.23 3.57 -8.04
C HIS A 128 -0.39 2.30 -8.13
N GLY A 129 -1.02 1.19 -8.41
CA GLY A 129 -0.37 -0.06 -8.73
C GLY A 129 -0.77 -0.54 -10.11
N SER A 130 0.08 -1.35 -10.71
CA SER A 130 -0.18 -2.01 -11.98
C SER A 130 0.52 -3.36 -12.04
N TYR A 131 -0.11 -4.31 -12.70
CA TYR A 131 0.53 -5.57 -13.07
C TYR A 131 1.17 -5.40 -14.44
N TYR A 132 2.46 -5.10 -14.45
CA TYR A 132 3.13 -4.53 -15.60
C TYR A 132 4.16 -5.48 -16.22
N THR A 133 4.18 -5.54 -17.56
CA THR A 133 5.18 -6.30 -18.33
C THR A 133 6.29 -5.39 -18.81
N TYR A 134 7.52 -5.71 -18.45
CA TYR A 134 8.69 -4.96 -18.87
C TYR A 134 9.86 -5.90 -19.23
N THR A 135 10.81 -5.38 -19.99
CA THR A 135 12.04 -6.10 -20.35
C THR A 135 13.22 -5.46 -19.63
N SER A 136 13.99 -6.27 -18.94
CA SER A 136 15.16 -5.85 -18.19
C SER A 136 16.40 -6.67 -18.54
N GLY A 137 17.58 -6.17 -18.17
CA GLY A 137 18.87 -6.82 -18.37
C GLY A 137 19.68 -6.21 -19.50
N PHE A 138 21.00 -6.04 -19.27
CA PHE A 138 21.92 -5.44 -20.23
C PHE A 138 22.43 -6.46 -21.28
N LEU A 139 22.90 -7.62 -20.83
CA LEU A 139 23.43 -8.67 -21.70
C LEU A 139 22.39 -9.75 -22.02
N PHE A 140 21.55 -10.09 -21.03
CA PHE A 140 20.51 -11.07 -21.19
C PHE A 140 19.16 -10.40 -20.86
N LYS A 141 18.42 -10.06 -21.93
CA LYS A 141 17.10 -9.47 -21.80
C LYS A 141 16.12 -10.51 -21.27
N GLN A 142 15.47 -10.19 -20.15
CA GLN A 142 14.39 -10.98 -19.56
C GLN A 142 13.11 -10.15 -19.54
N THR A 143 12.03 -10.72 -20.04
CA THR A 143 10.69 -10.14 -19.90
C THR A 143 10.08 -10.65 -18.60
N ARG A 144 9.58 -9.73 -17.79
CA ARG A 144 8.90 -10.01 -16.52
C ARG A 144 7.54 -9.34 -16.53
N THR A 145 6.59 -9.99 -15.87
CA THR A 145 5.27 -9.43 -15.57
C THR A 145 5.06 -9.58 -14.08
N GLU A 146 4.93 -8.49 -13.37
CA GLU A 146 4.82 -8.50 -11.91
C GLU A 146 4.12 -7.23 -11.40
N PRO A 147 3.63 -7.21 -10.15
CA PRO A 147 3.09 -6.00 -9.54
C PRO A 147 4.15 -4.91 -9.46
N VAL A 148 3.77 -3.68 -9.77
CA VAL A 148 4.62 -2.49 -9.60
C VAL A 148 3.85 -1.38 -8.91
N ILE A 149 4.55 -0.58 -8.11
CA ILE A 149 3.99 0.59 -7.41
C ILE A 149 4.50 1.84 -8.10
N LEU A 150 3.60 2.70 -8.55
CA LEU A 150 3.94 3.97 -9.18
C LEU A 150 4.17 5.03 -8.10
N LEU A 151 5.26 5.78 -8.26
CA LEU A 151 5.59 6.89 -7.37
C LEU A 151 5.22 8.23 -8.02
N THR A 152 5.20 9.29 -7.23
CA THR A 152 5.05 10.66 -7.74
C THR A 152 6.35 11.22 -8.32
N GLU A 153 7.47 10.54 -8.11
CA GLU A 153 8.78 10.98 -8.52
C GLU A 153 8.97 10.86 -10.03
N GLU A 154 9.11 12.02 -10.71
CA GLU A 154 9.46 12.08 -12.12
C GLU A 154 10.94 11.75 -12.36
N SER A 155 11.19 10.99 -13.44
CA SER A 155 12.53 10.62 -13.84
C SER A 155 13.23 11.78 -14.56
N ASP A 156 14.49 11.99 -14.21
CA ASP A 156 15.40 12.90 -14.91
C ASP A 156 16.81 12.29 -14.98
N PHE A 157 17.68 12.90 -15.75
CA PHE A 157 19.05 12.40 -15.98
C PHE A 157 19.85 12.25 -14.67
N TYR A 158 19.74 13.20 -13.74
CA TYR A 158 20.50 13.17 -12.50
C TYR A 158 20.01 12.09 -11.55
N LYS A 159 18.69 11.92 -11.46
CA LYS A 159 18.08 10.86 -10.68
C LYS A 159 18.33 9.50 -11.31
N ASP A 160 18.31 9.38 -12.64
CA ASP A 160 18.69 8.16 -13.33
C ASP A 160 20.13 7.72 -12.99
N LEU A 161 21.04 8.68 -12.88
CA LEU A 161 22.40 8.40 -12.45
C LEU A 161 22.46 7.99 -10.97
N TYR A 162 21.68 8.66 -10.11
CA TYR A 162 21.61 8.37 -8.69
C TYR A 162 21.01 6.99 -8.41
N TYR A 163 19.94 6.62 -9.12
CA TYR A 163 19.30 5.30 -9.01
C TYR A 163 19.88 4.24 -9.96
N GLY A 164 21.03 4.49 -10.56
CA GLY A 164 21.60 3.70 -11.64
C GLY A 164 21.65 2.20 -11.35
N ILE A 165 22.05 1.79 -10.14
CA ILE A 165 22.10 0.37 -9.75
C ILE A 165 20.67 -0.21 -9.68
N ASP A 166 19.71 0.51 -9.13
CA ASP A 166 18.35 0.04 -8.99
C ASP A 166 17.65 -0.07 -10.36
N LEU A 167 17.97 0.83 -11.29
CA LEU A 167 17.50 0.78 -12.68
C LEU A 167 18.15 -0.37 -13.47
N LEU A 168 19.45 -0.62 -13.28
CA LEU A 168 20.16 -1.71 -13.93
C LEU A 168 19.74 -3.11 -13.43
N THR A 169 19.31 -3.20 -12.17
CA THR A 169 18.90 -4.46 -11.50
C THR A 169 17.41 -4.62 -11.37
N PRO A 170 16.61 -4.09 -12.24
CA PRO A 170 15.19 -3.72 -12.31
C PRO A 170 14.44 -3.71 -10.95
N ARG A 171 15.06 -3.13 -9.93
CA ARG A 171 14.40 -2.82 -8.65
C ARG A 171 13.50 -1.63 -8.79
N VAL A 172 13.93 -0.71 -9.64
CA VAL A 172 13.19 0.47 -10.08
C VAL A 172 13.07 0.40 -11.59
N ILE A 173 11.89 0.67 -12.11
CA ILE A 173 11.64 0.81 -13.55
C ILE A 173 11.01 2.18 -13.81
N LYS A 174 10.89 2.53 -15.09
CA LYS A 174 10.23 3.78 -15.50
C LYS A 174 9.02 3.49 -16.34
N ILE A 175 7.88 4.07 -15.96
CA ILE A 175 6.62 4.00 -16.70
C ILE A 175 6.12 5.43 -16.89
N ASN A 176 5.94 5.84 -18.13
CA ASN A 176 5.44 7.18 -18.49
C ASN A 176 6.22 8.34 -17.82
N GLY A 177 7.53 8.17 -17.62
CA GLY A 177 8.38 9.18 -17.01
C GLY A 177 8.40 9.17 -15.48
N LEU A 178 7.63 8.32 -14.81
CA LEU A 178 7.63 8.14 -13.36
C LEU A 178 8.49 6.95 -12.97
N TYR A 179 9.12 7.01 -11.81
CA TYR A 179 9.73 5.84 -11.20
C TYR A 179 8.68 4.92 -10.60
N CYS A 180 8.88 3.61 -10.79
CA CYS A 180 8.03 2.56 -10.26
C CYS A 180 8.87 1.53 -9.52
N ILE A 181 8.33 1.03 -8.43
CA ILE A 181 8.97 0.05 -7.54
C ILE A 181 8.49 -1.34 -7.89
N THR A 182 9.43 -2.28 -7.99
CA THR A 182 9.16 -3.71 -8.18
C THR A 182 9.34 -4.49 -6.87
N PRO A 183 8.90 -5.76 -6.78
CA PRO A 183 9.15 -6.60 -5.61
C PRO A 183 10.64 -6.71 -5.26
N SER A 184 11.51 -6.77 -6.26
CA SER A 184 12.97 -6.88 -6.06
C SER A 184 13.59 -5.65 -5.39
N PHE A 185 12.93 -4.50 -5.42
CA PHE A 185 13.34 -3.32 -4.66
C PHE A 185 13.27 -3.58 -3.16
N PHE A 186 12.11 -4.02 -2.65
CA PHE A 186 11.94 -4.29 -1.22
C PHE A 186 12.85 -5.42 -0.74
N GLN A 187 13.03 -6.48 -1.55
CA GLN A 187 13.98 -7.54 -1.27
C GLN A 187 15.42 -7.03 -1.12
N ALA A 188 15.80 -6.04 -1.92
CA ALA A 188 17.14 -5.46 -1.86
C ALA A 188 17.30 -4.43 -0.75
N ALA A 189 16.30 -3.57 -0.54
CA ALA A 189 16.33 -2.49 0.45
C ALA A 189 16.29 -3.03 1.88
N TYR A 190 15.55 -4.13 2.13
CA TYR A 190 15.27 -4.64 3.47
C TYR A 190 15.79 -6.04 3.74
N ARG A 191 16.99 -6.33 3.24
CA ARG A 191 17.65 -7.62 3.48
C ARG A 191 17.90 -7.86 4.96
N GLY A 192 17.62 -9.10 5.41
CA GLY A 192 17.91 -9.50 6.79
C GLY A 192 16.91 -9.01 7.84
N GLY A 193 15.66 -8.71 7.43
CA GLY A 193 14.58 -8.43 8.38
C GLY A 193 14.61 -7.00 8.95
N GLN A 194 15.04 -6.03 8.16
CA GLN A 194 15.12 -4.63 8.61
C GLN A 194 13.75 -3.96 8.84
N LEU A 195 12.65 -4.57 8.33
CA LEU A 195 11.27 -4.14 8.59
C LEU A 195 10.61 -4.85 9.78
N LYS A 196 11.34 -5.61 10.58
CA LYS A 196 10.79 -6.48 11.65
C LYS A 196 9.86 -5.76 12.66
N ASP A 197 10.04 -4.46 12.82
CA ASP A 197 9.27 -3.62 13.73
C ASP A 197 8.30 -2.69 13.01
N THR A 198 8.12 -2.87 11.70
CA THR A 198 7.26 -2.06 10.85
C THR A 198 6.01 -2.85 10.41
N VAL A 199 4.84 -2.29 10.67
CA VAL A 199 3.58 -2.73 10.07
C VAL A 199 3.39 -2.00 8.76
N VAL A 200 3.10 -2.73 7.68
CA VAL A 200 2.87 -2.15 6.35
C VAL A 200 1.44 -2.44 5.90
N LEU A 201 0.67 -1.38 5.67
CA LEU A 201 -0.64 -1.44 5.04
C LEU A 201 -0.50 -0.94 3.60
N SER A 202 -1.02 -1.69 2.64
CA SER A 202 -1.00 -1.29 1.23
C SER A 202 -2.42 -1.08 0.71
N GLU A 203 -2.65 0.10 0.15
CA GLU A 203 -3.86 0.49 -0.59
C GLU A 203 -3.52 0.66 -2.08
N THR A 204 -2.72 -0.24 -2.62
CA THR A 204 -2.24 -0.19 -3.99
C THR A 204 -2.99 -1.21 -4.85
N CYS A 205 -3.56 -0.76 -5.96
CA CYS A 205 -4.21 -1.66 -6.92
C CYS A 205 -3.21 -2.71 -7.43
N GLU A 206 -3.73 -3.89 -7.78
CA GLU A 206 -2.94 -4.98 -8.37
C GLU A 206 -1.70 -5.41 -7.55
N PHE A 207 -1.65 -5.02 -6.27
CA PHE A 207 -0.55 -5.36 -5.34
C PHE A 207 -0.37 -6.87 -5.17
N LEU A 208 -1.45 -7.63 -5.26
CA LEU A 208 -1.48 -9.10 -5.22
C LEU A 208 -1.78 -9.72 -6.59
N GLY A 209 -1.47 -9.02 -7.68
CA GLY A 209 -1.75 -9.47 -9.04
C GLY A 209 -3.10 -8.98 -9.57
N VAL A 210 -3.59 -9.63 -10.61
CA VAL A 210 -4.82 -9.27 -11.31
C VAL A 210 -5.88 -10.34 -11.17
N SER A 211 -7.13 -10.03 -11.53
CA SER A 211 -8.23 -11.00 -11.51
C SER A 211 -7.86 -12.28 -12.29
N GLY A 212 -7.92 -13.42 -11.60
CA GLY A 212 -7.58 -14.73 -12.16
C GLY A 212 -6.08 -15.07 -12.16
N SER A 213 -5.20 -14.17 -11.68
CA SER A 213 -3.75 -14.41 -11.57
C SER A 213 -3.21 -13.78 -10.28
N LEU A 214 -3.23 -14.57 -9.20
CA LEU A 214 -2.63 -14.15 -7.93
C LEU A 214 -1.11 -14.09 -8.06
N ASP A 215 -0.52 -12.98 -7.67
CA ASP A 215 0.92 -12.77 -7.58
C ASP A 215 1.25 -12.12 -6.23
N THR A 216 1.83 -12.87 -5.33
CA THR A 216 2.16 -12.43 -3.97
C THR A 216 3.55 -11.82 -3.85
N SER A 217 4.29 -11.70 -4.96
CA SER A 217 5.71 -11.32 -4.95
C SER A 217 5.99 -10.00 -4.22
N MET A 218 5.09 -9.01 -4.32
CA MET A 218 5.22 -7.73 -3.62
C MET A 218 5.05 -7.89 -2.10
N ALA A 219 4.01 -8.61 -1.67
CA ALA A 219 3.78 -8.92 -0.26
C ALA A 219 4.90 -9.79 0.30
N ASP A 220 5.32 -10.84 -0.44
CA ASP A 220 6.40 -11.73 -0.04
C ASP A 220 7.73 -10.98 0.13
N ALA A 221 8.00 -9.98 -0.71
CA ALA A 221 9.18 -9.14 -0.60
C ALA A 221 9.19 -8.32 0.71
N LEU A 222 8.06 -7.75 1.10
CA LEU A 222 7.90 -7.00 2.35
C LEU A 222 7.98 -7.94 3.56
N LEU A 223 7.31 -9.09 3.52
CA LEU A 223 7.36 -10.10 4.58
C LEU A 223 8.77 -10.69 4.77
N ALA A 224 9.49 -10.94 3.67
CA ALA A 224 10.90 -11.35 3.70
C ALA A 224 11.81 -10.26 4.29
N GLY A 225 11.44 -9.00 4.13
CA GLY A 225 12.03 -7.85 4.81
C GLY A 225 11.71 -7.77 6.30
N GLY A 226 10.79 -8.59 6.81
CA GLY A 226 10.37 -8.67 8.20
C GLY A 226 9.13 -7.84 8.54
N ALA A 227 8.48 -7.20 7.57
CA ALA A 227 7.24 -6.45 7.79
C ALA A 227 6.12 -7.34 8.36
N LYS A 228 5.19 -6.70 9.05
CA LYS A 228 3.99 -7.30 9.64
C LYS A 228 2.75 -6.77 8.95
#